data_a42a1279f1f02880a25c7eb39ecbcc82
#
_entry.id   a42a1279f1f02880a25c7eb39ecbcc82
#
_cell.length_a   1.000
_cell.length_b   1.000
_cell.length_c   1.000
_cell.angle_alpha   90.00
_cell.angle_beta   90.00
_cell.angle_gamma   90.00
#
_symmetry.space_group_name_H-M   'P 1'
#
loop_
_entity.id
_entity.type
_entity.pdbx_description
1 polymer ?
#
loop_
_entity_poly.entity_id
_entity_poly.type
_entity_poly.pdbx_seq_one_letter_code
_entity_poly.pdbx_strand_id
1 'polypeptide(L)'
;HQPDVVLATPLADCGPYQTDYTKSAQRLGLPVGFVPFSWDNLTNRGLIRIAPDRVLVWNEHQKREAVTFHGVPEDRVVVAGAARFEDFFAMQPSASRADFCARAGLDPSRPILLYLCSSNFVAPDEVSFVRRWMCAIRTAADPALAPSGIIVRPHPAHPEPWHGVDLGRVENTTIWSDEAKIQADPGLYDSLYHSAAVVGLNTSAMIEAGILGKP
;
A
#
# COMPACT_ATOMS: atom_id res chain seq x y z
N HIS A 1 -23.63 -23.96 -6.92
CA HIS A 1 -22.19 -24.18 -6.91
C HIS A 1 -21.84 -25.28 -5.92
N GLN A 2 -20.96 -26.18 -6.29
CA GLN A 2 -20.38 -27.19 -5.41
C GLN A 2 -18.86 -26.92 -5.37
N PRO A 3 -18.39 -26.07 -4.44
CA PRO A 3 -16.97 -25.76 -4.35
C PRO A 3 -16.21 -26.95 -3.74
N ASP A 4 -14.97 -27.13 -4.14
CA ASP A 4 -14.05 -28.11 -3.54
C ASP A 4 -13.28 -27.51 -2.35
N VAL A 5 -13.17 -26.19 -2.30
CA VAL A 5 -12.48 -25.43 -1.24
C VAL A 5 -13.08 -24.04 -1.08
N VAL A 6 -13.03 -23.49 0.11
CA VAL A 6 -13.43 -22.12 0.41
C VAL A 6 -12.19 -21.33 0.84
N LEU A 7 -11.91 -20.21 0.17
CA LEU A 7 -10.89 -19.26 0.57
C LEU A 7 -11.55 -18.03 1.21
N ALA A 8 -11.13 -17.70 2.43
CA ALA A 8 -11.60 -16.53 3.16
C ALA A 8 -10.51 -15.46 3.19
N THR A 9 -10.92 -14.17 2.96
CA THR A 9 -10.03 -13.01 3.08
C THR A 9 -10.84 -11.72 3.23
N PRO A 10 -10.64 -10.90 4.26
CA PRO A 10 -9.93 -11.16 5.50
C PRO A 10 -10.81 -11.95 6.49
N LEU A 11 -10.28 -12.98 7.12
CA LEU A 11 -10.96 -13.72 8.19
C LEU A 11 -10.71 -13.08 9.57
N ALA A 12 -9.55 -12.48 9.75
CA ALA A 12 -9.19 -11.71 10.93
C ALA A 12 -9.63 -10.25 10.73
N ASP A 13 -10.86 -9.93 11.12
CA ASP A 13 -11.41 -8.58 11.08
C ASP A 13 -12.51 -8.41 12.15
N CYS A 14 -12.86 -7.16 12.45
CA CYS A 14 -13.93 -6.83 13.40
C CYS A 14 -15.30 -7.03 12.74
N GLY A 15 -16.01 -8.11 13.12
CA GLY A 15 -17.36 -8.42 12.63
C GLY A 15 -17.42 -9.09 11.25
N PRO A 16 -16.59 -10.09 10.96
CA PRO A 16 -16.49 -10.67 9.64
C PRO A 16 -17.66 -11.59 9.32
N TYR A 17 -18.40 -11.31 8.26
CA TYR A 17 -19.36 -12.26 7.65
C TYR A 17 -18.66 -13.56 7.27
N GLN A 18 -17.38 -13.52 6.98
CA GLN A 18 -16.56 -14.66 6.56
C GLN A 18 -16.42 -15.73 7.66
N THR A 19 -16.57 -15.36 8.93
CA THR A 19 -16.66 -16.34 10.01
C THR A 19 -17.86 -17.27 9.83
N ASP A 20 -19.00 -16.77 9.37
CA ASP A 20 -20.19 -17.61 9.18
C ASP A 20 -20.07 -18.48 7.91
N TYR A 21 -19.44 -17.97 6.85
CA TYR A 21 -19.09 -18.80 5.69
C TYR A 21 -18.10 -19.90 6.06
N THR A 22 -17.08 -19.60 6.88
CA THR A 22 -16.11 -20.58 7.39
C THR A 22 -16.81 -21.69 8.17
N LYS A 23 -17.70 -21.33 9.12
CA LYS A 23 -18.50 -22.31 9.88
C LYS A 23 -19.36 -23.19 8.97
N SER A 24 -20.00 -22.57 7.99
CA SER A 24 -20.88 -23.27 7.06
C SER A 24 -20.09 -24.24 6.18
N ALA A 25 -18.94 -23.82 5.66
CA ALA A 25 -18.06 -24.66 4.87
C ALA A 25 -17.59 -25.88 5.69
N GLN A 26 -17.11 -25.66 6.90
CA GLN A 26 -16.66 -26.75 7.78
C GLN A 26 -17.79 -27.74 8.11
N ARG A 27 -19.03 -27.26 8.36
CA ARG A 27 -20.19 -28.14 8.57
C ARG A 27 -20.53 -28.98 7.35
N LEU A 28 -20.23 -28.48 6.15
CA LEU A 28 -20.41 -29.20 4.88
C LEU A 28 -19.22 -30.10 4.53
N GLY A 29 -18.19 -30.16 5.40
CA GLY A 29 -16.97 -30.94 5.15
C GLY A 29 -16.05 -30.35 4.08
N LEU A 30 -16.22 -29.04 3.75
CA LEU A 30 -15.41 -28.36 2.77
C LEU A 30 -14.15 -27.79 3.43
N PRO A 31 -12.96 -28.00 2.87
CA PRO A 31 -11.72 -27.39 3.35
C PRO A 31 -11.80 -25.86 3.26
N VAL A 32 -11.23 -25.19 4.29
CA VAL A 32 -11.18 -23.73 4.37
C VAL A 32 -9.74 -23.26 4.46
N GLY A 33 -9.34 -22.39 3.54
CA GLY A 33 -8.09 -21.64 3.57
C GLY A 33 -8.34 -20.18 3.96
N PHE A 34 -7.45 -19.61 4.77
CA PHE A 34 -7.39 -18.17 5.04
C PHE A 34 -6.17 -17.57 4.36
N VAL A 35 -6.38 -16.45 3.64
CA VAL A 35 -5.32 -15.68 2.98
C VAL A 35 -5.34 -14.27 3.57
N PRO A 36 -4.32 -13.83 4.32
CA PRO A 36 -4.21 -12.45 4.77
C PRO A 36 -4.16 -11.49 3.57
N PHE A 37 -5.05 -10.49 3.60
CA PHE A 37 -5.13 -9.48 2.54
C PHE A 37 -4.03 -8.42 2.67
N SER A 38 -3.61 -8.13 3.91
CA SER A 38 -2.67 -7.05 4.24
C SER A 38 -1.57 -7.56 5.17
N TRP A 39 -0.45 -6.85 5.18
CA TRP A 39 0.68 -7.13 6.05
C TRP A 39 0.31 -7.10 7.55
N ASP A 40 -0.72 -6.35 7.92
CA ASP A 40 -1.13 -6.08 9.29
C ASP A 40 -2.39 -6.86 9.74
N ASN A 41 -2.95 -7.74 8.89
CA ASN A 41 -4.17 -8.47 9.23
C ASN A 41 -4.07 -9.31 10.49
N LEU A 42 -2.89 -9.86 10.77
CA LEU A 42 -2.67 -10.74 11.92
C LEU A 42 -2.27 -9.99 13.19
N THR A 43 -2.17 -8.66 13.16
CA THR A 43 -1.73 -7.87 14.33
C THR A 43 -2.75 -6.86 14.82
N ASN A 44 -3.57 -6.26 13.92
CA ASN A 44 -4.45 -5.14 14.31
C ASN A 44 -5.92 -5.30 13.93
N ARG A 45 -6.31 -6.38 13.23
CA ARG A 45 -7.67 -6.54 12.69
C ARG A 45 -8.60 -7.42 13.55
N GLY A 46 -8.08 -8.13 14.50
CA GLY A 46 -8.85 -9.04 15.37
C GLY A 46 -8.31 -10.46 15.33
N LEU A 47 -9.01 -11.38 16.00
CA LEU A 47 -8.57 -12.77 16.14
C LEU A 47 -9.22 -13.68 15.08
N ILE A 48 -8.49 -14.68 14.64
CA ILE A 48 -9.05 -15.85 13.94
C ILE A 48 -9.88 -16.65 14.93
N ARG A 49 -11.18 -16.43 14.95
CA ARG A 49 -12.10 -17.07 15.92
C ARG A 49 -12.44 -18.50 15.57
N ILE A 50 -12.39 -18.84 14.30
CA ILE A 50 -12.64 -20.17 13.76
C ILE A 50 -11.40 -20.55 12.97
N ALA A 51 -10.67 -21.53 13.48
CA ALA A 51 -9.43 -21.97 12.84
C ALA A 51 -9.73 -22.58 11.47
N PRO A 52 -9.16 -22.05 10.38
CA PRO A 52 -9.24 -22.67 9.05
C PRO A 52 -8.35 -23.92 8.98
N ASP A 53 -8.51 -24.70 7.93
CA ASP A 53 -7.67 -25.87 7.71
C ASP A 53 -6.25 -25.50 7.30
N ARG A 54 -6.10 -24.36 6.60
CA ARG A 54 -4.80 -23.76 6.22
C ARG A 54 -4.83 -22.25 6.34
N VAL A 55 -3.68 -21.68 6.69
CA VAL A 55 -3.42 -20.23 6.63
C VAL A 55 -2.25 -20.00 5.67
N LEU A 56 -2.48 -19.23 4.62
CA LEU A 56 -1.51 -18.95 3.56
C LEU A 56 -0.93 -17.55 3.79
N VAL A 57 0.21 -17.47 4.43
CA VAL A 57 0.83 -16.20 4.85
C VAL A 57 1.90 -15.71 3.88
N TRP A 58 2.25 -14.43 3.97
CA TRP A 58 3.21 -13.79 3.08
C TRP A 58 4.65 -14.22 3.35
N ASN A 59 5.01 -14.38 4.63
CA ASN A 59 6.39 -14.62 5.05
C ASN A 59 6.45 -15.28 6.42
N GLU A 60 7.67 -15.61 6.85
CA GLU A 60 7.92 -16.24 8.15
C GLU A 60 7.52 -15.35 9.34
N HIS A 61 7.48 -14.02 9.16
CA HIS A 61 7.01 -13.11 10.22
C HIS A 61 5.52 -13.32 10.46
N GLN A 62 4.70 -13.26 9.41
CA GLN A 62 3.26 -13.54 9.52
C GLN A 62 2.98 -15.00 9.98
N LYS A 63 3.84 -15.96 9.62
CA LYS A 63 3.72 -17.32 10.15
C LYS A 63 3.82 -17.32 11.67
N ARG A 64 4.84 -16.63 12.23
CA ARG A 64 4.96 -16.49 13.70
C ARG A 64 3.78 -15.77 14.32
N GLU A 65 3.25 -14.74 13.67
CA GLU A 65 2.05 -14.01 14.14
C GLU A 65 0.83 -14.93 14.19
N ALA A 66 0.57 -15.72 13.14
CA ALA A 66 -0.53 -16.66 13.09
C ALA A 66 -0.47 -17.68 14.23
N VAL A 67 0.70 -18.21 14.51
CA VAL A 67 0.92 -19.17 15.60
C VAL A 67 0.80 -18.48 16.96
N THR A 68 1.49 -17.35 17.16
CA THR A 68 1.64 -16.73 18.48
C THR A 68 0.38 -15.99 18.91
N PHE A 69 -0.24 -15.24 18.00
CA PHE A 69 -1.38 -14.36 18.34
C PHE A 69 -2.73 -15.02 18.11
N HIS A 70 -2.81 -15.94 17.16
CA HIS A 70 -4.08 -16.58 16.79
C HIS A 70 -4.18 -18.06 17.22
N GLY A 71 -3.10 -18.65 17.75
CA GLY A 71 -3.09 -20.04 18.17
C GLY A 71 -3.27 -21.04 17.02
N VAL A 72 -2.96 -20.65 15.78
CA VAL A 72 -3.02 -21.58 14.65
C VAL A 72 -1.89 -22.59 14.77
N PRO A 73 -2.17 -23.91 14.66
CA PRO A 73 -1.12 -24.92 14.63
C PRO A 73 -0.11 -24.66 13.51
N GLU A 74 1.18 -24.77 13.81
CA GLU A 74 2.24 -24.41 12.89
C GLU A 74 2.19 -25.19 11.56
N ASP A 75 1.80 -26.48 11.63
CA ASP A 75 1.64 -27.37 10.48
C ASP A 75 0.50 -26.96 9.54
N ARG A 76 -0.39 -26.06 9.98
CA ARG A 76 -1.46 -25.48 9.17
C ARG A 76 -1.07 -24.16 8.51
N VAL A 77 0.07 -23.57 8.86
CA VAL A 77 0.51 -22.30 8.28
C VAL A 77 1.53 -22.54 7.17
N VAL A 78 1.20 -22.05 5.99
CA VAL A 78 2.03 -22.17 4.79
C VAL A 78 2.51 -20.79 4.36
N VAL A 79 3.80 -20.61 4.18
CA VAL A 79 4.37 -19.39 3.60
C VAL A 79 4.23 -19.48 2.09
N ALA A 80 3.33 -18.67 1.54
CA ALA A 80 2.94 -18.70 0.13
C ALA A 80 3.40 -17.45 -0.65
N GLY A 81 3.93 -16.43 0.05
CA GLY A 81 4.23 -15.14 -0.56
C GLY A 81 3.04 -14.20 -0.59
N ALA A 82 3.28 -12.97 -1.02
CA ALA A 82 2.28 -11.92 -1.11
C ALA A 82 1.78 -11.77 -2.56
N ALA A 83 0.88 -12.64 -2.98
CA ALA A 83 0.39 -12.73 -4.36
C ALA A 83 -0.10 -11.38 -4.94
N ARG A 84 -0.60 -10.47 -4.08
CA ARG A 84 -1.03 -9.13 -4.52
C ARG A 84 0.07 -8.28 -5.16
N PHE A 85 1.34 -8.60 -4.90
CA PHE A 85 2.47 -7.86 -5.47
C PHE A 85 3.13 -8.58 -6.65
N GLU A 86 2.61 -9.74 -7.07
CA GLU A 86 3.18 -10.53 -8.16
C GLU A 86 3.30 -9.70 -9.44
N ASP A 87 2.20 -9.07 -9.85
CA ASP A 87 2.18 -8.22 -11.04
C ASP A 87 3.14 -7.05 -10.93
N PHE A 88 3.32 -6.49 -9.71
CA PHE A 88 4.20 -5.36 -9.46
C PHE A 88 5.67 -5.70 -9.73
N PHE A 89 6.11 -6.92 -9.43
CA PHE A 89 7.46 -7.38 -9.76
C PHE A 89 7.71 -7.50 -11.27
N ALA A 90 6.67 -7.74 -12.05
CA ALA A 90 6.77 -7.85 -13.51
C ALA A 90 6.62 -6.50 -14.23
N MET A 91 6.16 -5.44 -13.54
CA MET A 91 5.94 -4.13 -14.14
C MET A 91 7.26 -3.48 -14.59
N GLN A 92 7.13 -2.64 -15.62
CA GLN A 92 8.19 -1.78 -16.12
C GLN A 92 7.66 -0.34 -16.21
N PRO A 93 8.52 0.68 -16.18
CA PRO A 93 8.06 2.05 -16.34
C PRO A 93 7.38 2.24 -17.69
N SER A 94 6.22 2.88 -17.67
CA SER A 94 5.42 3.13 -18.88
C SER A 94 5.94 4.29 -19.71
N ALA A 95 6.82 5.13 -19.14
CA ALA A 95 7.38 6.31 -19.76
C ALA A 95 8.84 6.51 -19.41
N SER A 96 9.57 7.19 -20.29
CA SER A 96 10.90 7.69 -19.96
C SER A 96 10.82 8.73 -18.83
N ARG A 97 11.95 8.98 -18.15
CA ARG A 97 11.99 10.03 -17.12
C ARG A 97 11.61 11.40 -17.67
N ALA A 98 12.05 11.72 -18.88
CA ALA A 98 11.73 13.00 -19.52
C ALA A 98 10.22 13.16 -19.75
N ASP A 99 9.57 12.13 -20.32
CA ASP A 99 8.12 12.15 -20.58
C ASP A 99 7.31 12.14 -19.28
N PHE A 100 7.76 11.39 -18.29
CA PHE A 100 7.14 11.39 -16.96
C PHE A 100 7.19 12.77 -16.32
N CYS A 101 8.38 13.39 -16.29
CA CYS A 101 8.54 14.74 -15.73
C CYS A 101 7.76 15.81 -16.51
N ALA A 102 7.72 15.70 -17.84
CA ALA A 102 6.93 16.63 -18.68
C ALA A 102 5.43 16.55 -18.33
N ARG A 103 4.88 15.34 -18.14
CA ARG A 103 3.49 15.14 -17.71
C ARG A 103 3.24 15.68 -16.29
N ALA A 104 4.20 15.50 -15.39
CA ALA A 104 4.12 15.97 -14.01
C ALA A 104 4.39 17.46 -13.84
N GLY A 105 4.88 18.16 -14.86
CA GLY A 105 5.32 19.55 -14.76
C GLY A 105 6.59 19.73 -13.92
N LEU A 106 7.49 18.72 -13.91
CA LEU A 106 8.71 18.69 -13.12
C LEU A 106 9.97 18.82 -13.98
N ASP A 107 11.04 19.34 -13.37
CA ASP A 107 12.37 19.38 -13.98
C ASP A 107 13.01 17.97 -13.97
N PRO A 108 13.25 17.35 -15.15
CA PRO A 108 13.82 16.02 -15.24
C PRO A 108 15.27 15.92 -14.73
N SER A 109 15.98 17.04 -14.63
CA SER A 109 17.36 17.09 -14.15
C SER A 109 17.48 17.06 -12.63
N ARG A 110 16.38 17.24 -11.91
CA ARG A 110 16.34 17.27 -10.44
C ARG A 110 15.89 15.92 -9.86
N PRO A 111 16.37 15.53 -8.68
CA PRO A 111 15.82 14.39 -7.96
C PRO A 111 14.35 14.64 -7.64
N ILE A 112 13.54 13.58 -7.60
CA ILE A 112 12.11 13.66 -7.26
C ILE A 112 11.90 13.02 -5.89
N LEU A 113 11.23 13.73 -5.01
CA LEU A 113 10.73 13.23 -3.75
C LEU A 113 9.23 12.92 -3.92
N LEU A 114 8.86 11.68 -3.67
CA LEU A 114 7.48 11.23 -3.75
C LEU A 114 6.86 11.16 -2.36
N TYR A 115 5.78 11.89 -2.15
CA TYR A 115 4.97 11.77 -0.95
C TYR A 115 3.72 10.93 -1.24
N LEU A 116 3.59 9.80 -0.53
CA LEU A 116 2.43 8.91 -0.62
C LEU A 116 1.47 9.20 0.53
N CYS A 117 0.30 9.70 0.21
CA CYS A 117 -0.70 10.04 1.22
C CYS A 117 -1.31 8.78 1.84
N SER A 118 -1.67 8.90 3.11
CA SER A 118 -2.38 7.89 3.89
C SER A 118 -3.89 8.00 3.72
N SER A 119 -4.63 7.02 4.23
CA SER A 119 -6.07 7.16 4.35
C SER A 119 -6.43 8.24 5.38
N ASN A 120 -7.58 8.88 5.21
CA ASN A 120 -8.06 9.93 6.13
C ASN A 120 -8.17 9.46 7.59
N PHE A 121 -8.44 8.17 7.81
CA PHE A 121 -8.45 7.57 9.14
C PHE A 121 -7.07 7.62 9.84
N VAL A 122 -5.99 7.46 9.07
CA VAL A 122 -4.62 7.48 9.58
C VAL A 122 -4.12 8.90 9.75
N ALA A 123 -4.41 9.77 8.80
CA ALA A 123 -3.86 11.13 8.74
C ALA A 123 -4.94 12.14 8.32
N PRO A 124 -5.85 12.54 9.25
CA PRO A 124 -6.97 13.43 8.92
C PRO A 124 -6.54 14.86 8.54
N ASP A 125 -5.38 15.32 8.97
CA ASP A 125 -4.81 16.65 8.64
C ASP A 125 -3.49 16.53 7.83
N GLU A 126 -3.46 15.62 6.88
CA GLU A 126 -2.26 15.33 6.11
C GLU A 126 -1.84 16.49 5.20
N VAL A 127 -2.78 17.27 4.69
CA VAL A 127 -2.51 18.48 3.88
C VAL A 127 -1.60 19.46 4.62
N SER A 128 -1.93 19.75 5.88
CA SER A 128 -1.11 20.66 6.72
C SER A 128 0.27 20.07 7.00
N PHE A 129 0.36 18.77 7.22
CA PHE A 129 1.64 18.09 7.39
C PHE A 129 2.51 18.20 6.13
N VAL A 130 1.95 17.89 4.97
CA VAL A 130 2.67 17.95 3.69
C VAL A 130 3.16 19.37 3.39
N ARG A 131 2.36 20.39 3.66
CA ARG A 131 2.78 21.80 3.50
C ARG A 131 4.01 22.11 4.36
N ARG A 132 4.02 21.70 5.64
CA ARG A 132 5.19 21.89 6.52
C ARG A 132 6.40 21.10 6.04
N TRP A 133 6.20 19.86 5.61
CA TRP A 133 7.27 19.03 5.06
C TRP A 133 7.87 19.66 3.79
N MET A 134 7.05 20.13 2.86
CA MET A 134 7.51 20.83 1.66
C MET A 134 8.30 22.10 1.99
N CYS A 135 7.83 22.89 2.94
CA CYS A 135 8.55 24.07 3.42
C CYS A 135 9.93 23.68 3.97
N ALA A 136 10.02 22.62 4.77
CA ALA A 136 11.28 22.13 5.29
C ALA A 136 12.23 21.67 4.17
N ILE A 137 11.75 21.00 3.14
CA ILE A 137 12.55 20.63 1.97
C ILE A 137 13.07 21.88 1.25
N ARG A 138 12.21 22.87 0.98
CA ARG A 138 12.60 24.10 0.26
C ARG A 138 13.58 24.98 1.02
N THR A 139 13.58 24.88 2.34
CA THR A 139 14.50 25.63 3.23
C THR A 139 15.69 24.80 3.71
N ALA A 140 15.85 23.58 3.21
CA ALA A 140 16.94 22.71 3.58
C ALA A 140 18.30 23.31 3.17
N ALA A 141 19.29 23.18 4.03
CA ALA A 141 20.66 23.63 3.75
C ALA A 141 21.36 22.76 2.68
N ASP A 142 20.88 21.55 2.46
CA ASP A 142 21.39 20.65 1.43
C ASP A 142 20.99 21.16 0.04
N PRO A 143 21.97 21.51 -0.83
CA PRO A 143 21.72 22.04 -2.16
C PRO A 143 21.06 21.02 -3.11
N ALA A 144 21.07 19.72 -2.79
CA ALA A 144 20.39 18.69 -3.56
C ALA A 144 18.92 18.61 -3.20
N LEU A 145 18.52 18.91 -1.96
CA LEU A 145 17.14 18.81 -1.49
C LEU A 145 16.26 19.99 -1.91
N ALA A 146 16.74 21.22 -1.70
CA ALA A 146 15.92 22.41 -1.93
C ALA A 146 15.32 22.51 -3.36
N PRO A 147 16.03 22.18 -4.44
CA PRO A 147 15.50 22.24 -5.81
C PRO A 147 14.79 20.93 -6.26
N SER A 148 14.65 19.93 -5.40
CA SER A 148 14.05 18.64 -5.77
C SER A 148 12.64 18.81 -6.34
N GLY A 149 12.28 17.98 -7.31
CA GLY A 149 10.88 17.81 -7.69
C GLY A 149 10.10 17.18 -6.54
N ILE A 150 8.87 17.60 -6.34
CA ILE A 150 7.98 17.00 -5.33
C ILE A 150 6.70 16.52 -6.01
N ILE A 151 6.38 15.25 -5.82
CA ILE A 151 5.09 14.68 -6.19
C ILE A 151 4.35 14.35 -4.92
N VAL A 152 3.13 14.84 -4.79
CA VAL A 152 2.17 14.41 -3.75
C VAL A 152 1.13 13.54 -4.41
N ARG A 153 1.01 12.29 -3.97
CA ARG A 153 -0.02 11.37 -4.46
C ARG A 153 -1.09 11.16 -3.40
N PRO A 154 -2.29 11.71 -3.59
CA PRO A 154 -3.44 11.46 -2.74
C PRO A 154 -3.77 9.98 -2.64
N HIS A 155 -4.33 9.57 -1.49
CA HIS A 155 -4.81 8.20 -1.33
C HIS A 155 -6.00 7.95 -2.27
N PRO A 156 -6.00 6.88 -3.09
CA PRO A 156 -7.01 6.68 -4.14
C PRO A 156 -8.44 6.55 -3.63
N ALA A 157 -8.64 6.08 -2.39
CA ALA A 157 -9.96 5.99 -1.78
C ALA A 157 -10.42 7.30 -1.10
N HIS A 158 -9.54 8.28 -0.95
CA HIS A 158 -9.82 9.55 -0.25
C HIS A 158 -9.05 10.72 -0.87
N PRO A 159 -9.33 11.05 -2.14
CA PRO A 159 -8.68 12.18 -2.82
C PRO A 159 -9.25 13.54 -2.41
N GLU A 160 -10.45 13.57 -1.77
CA GLU A 160 -11.25 14.77 -1.52
C GLU A 160 -10.49 15.86 -0.76
N PRO A 161 -9.68 15.56 0.27
CA PRO A 161 -8.93 16.59 0.99
C PRO A 161 -7.93 17.37 0.12
N TRP A 162 -7.59 16.80 -1.05
CA TRP A 162 -6.62 17.37 -1.98
C TRP A 162 -7.28 18.13 -3.13
N HIS A 163 -8.61 18.05 -3.29
CA HIS A 163 -9.31 18.80 -4.32
C HIS A 163 -9.22 20.30 -4.07
N GLY A 164 -8.71 21.03 -5.04
CA GLY A 164 -8.55 22.48 -4.94
C GLY A 164 -7.48 22.95 -3.94
N VAL A 165 -6.66 22.04 -3.42
CA VAL A 165 -5.54 22.42 -2.58
C VAL A 165 -4.52 23.16 -3.42
N ASP A 166 -4.37 24.45 -3.12
CA ASP A 166 -3.26 25.24 -3.60
C ASP A 166 -2.05 24.98 -2.67
N LEU A 167 -1.02 24.32 -3.20
CA LEU A 167 0.25 24.16 -2.47
C LEU A 167 1.09 25.44 -2.47
N GLY A 168 0.52 26.54 -2.97
CA GLY A 168 1.22 27.77 -3.23
C GLY A 168 2.05 27.65 -4.53
N ARG A 169 2.72 28.72 -4.91
CA ARG A 169 3.65 28.72 -6.06
C ARG A 169 4.98 28.06 -5.67
N VAL A 170 4.88 26.81 -5.17
CA VAL A 170 6.07 26.04 -4.86
C VAL A 170 6.56 25.44 -6.19
N GLU A 171 7.65 26.01 -6.70
CA GLU A 171 8.25 25.56 -7.94
C GLU A 171 8.55 24.04 -7.92
N ASN A 172 8.48 23.41 -9.08
CA ASN A 172 8.84 22.00 -9.26
C ASN A 172 8.04 21.06 -8.33
N THR A 173 6.73 21.30 -8.18
CA THR A 173 5.85 20.53 -7.29
C THR A 173 4.52 20.25 -7.97
N THR A 174 3.99 19.05 -7.80
CA THR A 174 2.67 18.66 -8.31
C THR A 174 1.90 17.79 -7.32
N ILE A 175 0.57 17.98 -7.30
CA ILE A 175 -0.35 16.99 -6.75
C ILE A 175 -0.81 16.14 -7.92
N TRP A 176 -0.49 14.85 -7.86
CA TRP A 176 -0.84 13.92 -8.93
C TRP A 176 -1.86 12.92 -8.43
N SER A 177 -3.10 13.10 -8.85
CA SER A 177 -4.17 12.13 -8.66
C SER A 177 -4.52 11.53 -10.02
N ASP A 178 -4.25 10.25 -10.21
CA ASP A 178 -4.87 9.53 -11.31
C ASP A 178 -6.30 9.20 -10.91
N GLU A 179 -7.28 9.69 -11.64
CA GLU A 179 -8.70 9.36 -11.44
C GLU A 179 -9.03 7.90 -11.79
N ALA A 180 -8.04 7.12 -12.20
CA ALA A 180 -8.22 5.80 -12.76
C ALA A 180 -7.69 4.67 -11.86
N LYS A 181 -8.64 3.95 -11.25
CA LYS A 181 -8.63 2.48 -11.05
C LYS A 181 -7.59 1.85 -10.11
N ILE A 182 -8.14 1.26 -9.09
CA ILE A 182 -7.61 0.46 -7.96
C ILE A 182 -6.73 -0.76 -8.36
N GLN A 183 -6.53 -1.08 -9.64
CA GLN A 183 -5.69 -2.21 -10.06
C GLN A 183 -4.56 -1.75 -10.97
N ALA A 184 -3.32 -2.12 -10.57
CA ALA A 184 -2.09 -1.93 -11.33
C ALA A 184 -1.99 -0.53 -11.94
N ASP A 185 -1.97 0.51 -11.08
CA ASP A 185 -1.85 1.91 -11.49
C ASP A 185 -0.45 2.17 -12.06
N PRO A 186 -0.27 2.22 -13.38
CA PRO A 186 1.04 2.50 -13.97
C PRO A 186 1.58 3.87 -13.52
N GLY A 187 0.71 4.80 -13.15
CA GLY A 187 1.11 6.10 -12.62
C GLY A 187 1.75 5.99 -11.24
N LEU A 188 1.30 5.08 -10.35
CA LEU A 188 1.96 4.80 -9.09
C LEU A 188 3.34 4.18 -9.34
N TYR A 189 3.41 3.16 -10.19
CA TYR A 189 4.68 2.51 -10.53
C TYR A 189 5.68 3.52 -11.10
N ASP A 190 5.28 4.33 -12.09
CA ASP A 190 6.14 5.35 -12.68
C ASP A 190 6.59 6.38 -11.63
N SER A 191 5.70 6.80 -10.74
CA SER A 191 6.03 7.75 -9.67
C SER A 191 7.08 7.16 -8.71
N LEU A 192 6.92 5.89 -8.32
CA LEU A 192 7.89 5.17 -7.51
C LEU A 192 9.20 4.97 -8.26
N TYR A 193 9.13 4.49 -9.51
CA TYR A 193 10.31 4.18 -10.33
C TYR A 193 11.19 5.41 -10.54
N HIS A 194 10.60 6.55 -10.89
CA HIS A 194 11.32 7.79 -11.20
C HIS A 194 11.68 8.62 -9.96
N SER A 195 11.17 8.31 -8.78
CA SER A 195 11.54 9.01 -7.55
C SER A 195 12.92 8.58 -7.03
N ALA A 196 13.59 9.53 -6.38
CA ALA A 196 14.86 9.30 -5.68
C ALA A 196 14.63 8.81 -4.24
N ALA A 197 13.53 9.26 -3.61
CA ALA A 197 13.11 8.82 -2.29
C ALA A 197 11.59 8.90 -2.16
N VAL A 198 11.04 8.09 -1.26
CA VAL A 198 9.60 7.99 -0.99
C VAL A 198 9.34 8.31 0.48
N VAL A 199 8.36 9.14 0.72
CA VAL A 199 7.93 9.57 2.05
C VAL A 199 6.44 9.26 2.23
N GLY A 200 6.05 8.81 3.38
CA GLY A 200 4.65 8.56 3.75
C GLY A 200 4.53 8.32 5.24
N LEU A 201 3.34 8.51 5.80
CA LEU A 201 3.10 8.26 7.23
C LEU A 201 2.79 6.79 7.48
N ASN A 202 1.73 6.28 6.87
CA ASN A 202 1.33 4.88 6.97
C ASN A 202 0.45 4.49 5.78
N THR A 203 1.07 3.95 4.76
CA THR A 203 0.37 3.45 3.57
C THR A 203 1.04 2.18 3.06
N SER A 204 0.25 1.23 2.58
CA SER A 204 0.76 -0.03 2.00
C SER A 204 1.64 0.20 0.77
N ALA A 205 1.49 1.34 0.08
CA ALA A 205 2.34 1.72 -1.05
C ALA A 205 3.83 1.89 -0.69
N MET A 206 4.17 2.00 0.60
CA MET A 206 5.56 1.94 1.07
C MET A 206 6.19 0.55 0.86
N ILE A 207 5.38 -0.52 0.83
CA ILE A 207 5.87 -1.87 0.50
C ILE A 207 6.29 -1.90 -0.98
N GLU A 208 5.49 -1.30 -1.86
CA GLU A 208 5.77 -1.19 -3.29
C GLU A 208 7.04 -0.34 -3.54
N ALA A 209 7.22 0.73 -2.76
CA ALA A 209 8.48 1.49 -2.76
C ALA A 209 9.68 0.60 -2.36
N GLY A 210 9.53 -0.20 -1.30
CA GLY A 210 10.54 -1.14 -0.85
C GLY A 210 10.88 -2.21 -1.88
N ILE A 211 9.90 -2.72 -2.64
CA ILE A 211 10.12 -3.68 -3.74
C ILE A 211 11.01 -3.06 -4.82
N LEU A 212 10.85 -1.77 -5.11
CA LEU A 212 11.69 -1.02 -6.05
C LEU A 212 13.02 -0.53 -5.44
N GLY A 213 13.33 -0.90 -4.20
CA GLY A 213 14.55 -0.47 -3.51
C GLY A 213 14.62 1.04 -3.25
N LYS A 214 13.49 1.71 -3.12
CA LYS A 214 13.45 3.15 -2.83
C LYS A 214 13.63 3.41 -1.33
N PRO A 215 14.54 4.34 -0.95
CA PRO A 215 14.69 4.79 0.42
C PRO A 215 13.50 5.63 0.88
#